data_e1735a58a56d7f403cef588af362ca7c
#
_entry.id   e1735a58a56d7f403cef588af362ca7c
#
_cell.length_a   1.000
_cell.length_b   1.000
_cell.length_c   1.000
_cell.angle_alpha   90.00
_cell.angle_beta   90.00
_cell.angle_gamma   90.00
#
_symmetry.space_group_name_H-M   'P 1'
#
loop_
_entity.id
_entity.type
_entity.pdbx_description
1 polymer ?
#
loop_
_entity_poly.entity_id
_entity_poly.type
_entity_poly.pdbx_seq_one_letter_code
_entity_poly.pdbx_strand_id
1 'polypeptide(L)'
;MKKFLEGSRHMEFDVESREEKYTLIRASLVSVGYQQLSKKDKGTVKMFLEKVTGYEQKQMKRLIKKWKKDGLYFVKRKTFGASVRIYKPEDIALLIKTDVAHKTPNGRSVKQTLVREFVTFGKEAYANIAKISVSHIYNLRKNNRQYLSSEAIKYSKTNPVNANIGERKKPVPYGKPGYIRVDSVHQGDLDGDKGVYHINLVDEVTQWELVGCVPQITDEYMKPLLEMLLSMFPFVIINFHSDNGSEYINQVVERILARLLIKQTKSRSRKSTDNALVEGKNGSVIRKHMGRNFINKSSAGAINEFYADYFNVYLNYHRVCLYATNYTDKRGKIRKKYDQTFVPYENFKSLEKAEQYLKEGVTFAMLDEIAYAKSDNDFAEEMQKAKLKLEKNIKKPIITEK
;
A
#
# COMPACT_ATOMS: atom_id res chain seq x y z
N MET A 1 -42.16 18.26 32.94
CA MET A 1 -41.51 17.89 31.67
C MET A 1 -42.52 17.51 30.57
N LYS A 2 -43.49 16.59 30.80
CA LYS A 2 -44.47 16.22 29.76
C LYS A 2 -45.27 17.40 29.30
N LYS A 3 -45.91 18.17 30.19
CA LYS A 3 -46.65 19.39 29.86
C LYS A 3 -45.78 20.45 29.16
N PHE A 4 -44.51 20.57 29.54
CA PHE A 4 -43.53 21.43 28.88
C PHE A 4 -43.24 21.01 27.43
N LEU A 5 -43.03 19.72 27.20
CA LEU A 5 -42.78 19.16 25.85
C LEU A 5 -43.99 19.35 24.93
N GLU A 6 -45.23 19.24 25.50
CA GLU A 6 -46.46 19.47 24.74
C GLU A 6 -46.66 20.93 24.42
N GLY A 7 -46.50 21.84 25.40
CA GLY A 7 -46.70 23.30 25.24
C GLY A 7 -45.59 24.00 24.43
N SER A 8 -44.38 23.42 24.36
CA SER A 8 -43.23 24.02 23.73
C SER A 8 -42.93 23.46 22.33
N ARG A 9 -43.91 22.82 21.66
CA ARG A 9 -43.69 22.17 20.32
C ARG A 9 -43.08 23.07 19.27
N HIS A 10 -43.42 24.35 19.27
CA HIS A 10 -42.97 25.36 18.30
C HIS A 10 -41.89 26.31 18.85
N MET A 11 -41.36 26.04 20.06
CA MET A 11 -40.30 26.87 20.66
C MET A 11 -38.94 26.25 20.41
N GLU A 12 -38.00 27.04 19.92
CA GLU A 12 -36.59 26.74 19.88
C GLU A 12 -35.93 27.31 21.14
N PHE A 13 -35.04 26.53 21.73
CA PHE A 13 -34.27 26.94 22.91
C PHE A 13 -32.83 27.12 22.49
N ASP A 14 -32.35 28.34 22.64
CA ASP A 14 -30.96 28.66 22.32
C ASP A 14 -30.14 28.70 23.61
N VAL A 15 -29.46 27.56 23.87
CA VAL A 15 -28.43 27.51 24.88
C VAL A 15 -27.11 27.61 24.14
N GLU A 16 -26.54 28.79 24.09
CA GLU A 16 -25.42 29.11 23.18
C GLU A 16 -24.14 28.34 23.57
N SER A 17 -23.78 28.28 24.87
CA SER A 17 -22.51 27.73 25.26
C SER A 17 -22.55 26.24 25.56
N ARG A 18 -21.48 25.56 25.21
CA ARG A 18 -21.31 24.13 25.50
C ARG A 18 -21.19 23.84 26.99
N GLU A 19 -20.71 24.80 27.76
CA GLU A 19 -20.56 24.74 29.21
C GLU A 19 -21.95 24.78 29.89
N GLU A 20 -22.82 25.70 29.46
CA GLU A 20 -24.20 25.79 29.93
C GLU A 20 -24.97 24.52 29.57
N LYS A 21 -24.85 23.99 28.38
CA LYS A 21 -25.48 22.70 27.98
C LYS A 21 -25.09 21.58 28.93
N TYR A 22 -23.80 21.46 29.29
CA TYR A 22 -23.30 20.43 30.19
C TYR A 22 -23.81 20.63 31.65
N THR A 23 -23.82 21.89 32.10
CA THR A 23 -24.34 22.25 33.43
C THR A 23 -25.82 21.97 33.52
N LEU A 24 -26.62 22.35 32.54
CA LEU A 24 -28.05 22.09 32.44
C LEU A 24 -28.35 20.60 32.44
N ILE A 25 -27.67 19.81 31.64
CA ILE A 25 -27.84 18.35 31.59
C ILE A 25 -27.54 17.75 32.95
N ARG A 26 -26.42 18.11 33.57
CA ARG A 26 -26.04 17.60 34.88
C ARG A 26 -27.06 17.96 35.96
N ALA A 27 -27.42 19.24 36.04
CA ALA A 27 -28.40 19.73 37.02
C ALA A 27 -29.75 19.03 36.87
N SER A 28 -30.24 18.91 35.64
CA SER A 28 -31.51 18.21 35.35
C SER A 28 -31.47 16.74 35.71
N LEU A 29 -30.38 16.02 35.41
CA LEU A 29 -30.25 14.59 35.74
C LEU A 29 -30.18 14.32 37.23
N VAL A 30 -29.55 15.23 38.01
CA VAL A 30 -29.47 15.17 39.45
C VAL A 30 -30.83 15.49 40.06
N SER A 31 -31.46 16.60 39.69
CA SER A 31 -32.72 17.08 40.30
C SER A 31 -33.88 16.09 40.13
N VAL A 32 -33.93 15.34 39.04
CA VAL A 32 -34.98 14.36 38.77
C VAL A 32 -34.65 12.95 39.31
N GLY A 33 -33.50 12.75 39.94
CA GLY A 33 -33.07 11.42 40.38
C GLY A 33 -33.01 10.40 39.22
N TYR A 34 -32.44 10.78 38.08
CA TYR A 34 -32.53 10.04 36.80
C TYR A 34 -32.20 8.55 36.92
N GLN A 35 -31.31 8.14 37.84
CA GLN A 35 -30.94 6.73 37.97
C GLN A 35 -32.10 5.87 38.48
N GLN A 36 -32.97 6.42 39.31
CA GLN A 36 -34.09 5.72 39.95
C GLN A 36 -35.39 5.76 39.13
N LEU A 37 -35.45 6.56 38.04
CA LEU A 37 -36.64 6.69 37.22
C LEU A 37 -36.99 5.41 36.47
N SER A 38 -38.28 5.24 36.14
CA SER A 38 -38.76 4.20 35.22
C SER A 38 -38.18 4.38 33.82
N LYS A 39 -38.19 3.33 32.98
CA LYS A 39 -37.75 3.39 31.60
C LYS A 39 -38.51 4.47 30.79
N LYS A 40 -39.83 4.62 31.05
CA LYS A 40 -40.70 5.60 30.38
C LYS A 40 -40.32 7.03 30.80
N ASP A 41 -40.07 7.28 32.08
CA ASP A 41 -39.70 8.61 32.57
C ASP A 41 -38.29 9.01 32.15
N LYS A 42 -37.34 8.06 32.13
CA LYS A 42 -36.01 8.26 31.55
C LYS A 42 -36.08 8.70 30.06
N GLY A 43 -37.05 8.16 29.30
CA GLY A 43 -37.32 8.57 27.94
C GLY A 43 -37.80 10.03 27.85
N THR A 44 -38.73 10.41 28.74
CA THR A 44 -39.26 11.80 28.83
C THR A 44 -38.18 12.82 29.19
N VAL A 45 -37.35 12.52 30.18
CA VAL A 45 -36.22 13.39 30.56
C VAL A 45 -35.22 13.54 29.41
N LYS A 46 -34.95 12.45 28.71
CA LYS A 46 -34.05 12.50 27.57
C LYS A 46 -34.58 13.38 26.42
N MET A 47 -35.87 13.23 26.07
CA MET A 47 -36.51 14.07 25.04
C MET A 47 -36.52 15.56 25.46
N PHE A 48 -36.75 15.86 26.73
CA PHE A 48 -36.66 17.19 27.28
C PHE A 48 -35.24 17.78 27.09
N LEU A 49 -34.20 17.03 27.48
CA LEU A 49 -32.82 17.48 27.35
C LEU A 49 -32.40 17.63 25.90
N GLU A 50 -32.81 16.74 25.00
CA GLU A 50 -32.57 16.85 23.55
C GLU A 50 -33.17 18.15 23.00
N LYS A 51 -34.42 18.46 23.38
CA LYS A 51 -35.10 19.66 22.94
C LYS A 51 -34.43 20.94 23.42
N VAL A 52 -34.14 21.05 24.73
CA VAL A 52 -33.57 22.24 25.33
C VAL A 52 -32.12 22.51 24.92
N THR A 53 -31.34 21.44 24.71
CA THR A 53 -29.91 21.58 24.36
C THR A 53 -29.62 21.55 22.86
N GLY A 54 -30.58 21.14 22.03
CA GLY A 54 -30.38 20.95 20.60
C GLY A 54 -29.45 19.76 20.26
N TYR A 55 -29.13 18.90 21.22
CA TYR A 55 -28.27 17.73 20.96
C TYR A 55 -29.05 16.56 20.41
N GLU A 56 -28.48 15.90 19.39
CA GLU A 56 -29.04 14.68 18.83
C GLU A 56 -29.10 13.52 19.84
N GLN A 57 -30.04 12.59 19.62
CA GLN A 57 -30.28 11.42 20.46
C GLN A 57 -29.02 10.61 20.77
N LYS A 58 -28.14 10.40 19.76
CA LYS A 58 -26.87 9.65 19.94
C LYS A 58 -25.93 10.37 20.89
N GLN A 59 -25.82 11.69 20.77
CA GLN A 59 -24.97 12.50 21.63
C GLN A 59 -25.52 12.55 23.05
N MET A 60 -26.83 12.73 23.23
CA MET A 60 -27.46 12.74 24.54
C MET A 60 -27.26 11.40 25.27
N LYS A 61 -27.46 10.26 24.61
CA LYS A 61 -27.16 8.92 25.17
C LYS A 61 -25.71 8.82 25.66
N ARG A 62 -24.75 9.34 24.91
CA ARG A 62 -23.34 9.33 25.28
C ARG A 62 -23.06 10.22 26.49
N LEU A 63 -23.65 11.41 26.55
CA LEU A 63 -23.49 12.32 27.70
C LEU A 63 -24.10 11.76 28.98
N ILE A 64 -25.28 11.17 28.91
CA ILE A 64 -25.91 10.48 30.06
C ILE A 64 -25.07 9.29 30.54
N LYS A 65 -24.50 8.51 29.58
CA LYS A 65 -23.59 7.40 29.93
C LYS A 65 -22.33 7.92 30.64
N LYS A 66 -21.75 9.03 30.16
CA LYS A 66 -20.60 9.68 30.79
C LYS A 66 -20.94 10.19 32.20
N TRP A 67 -22.09 10.85 32.34
CA TRP A 67 -22.56 11.33 33.64
C TRP A 67 -22.68 10.21 34.67
N LYS A 68 -23.21 9.05 34.27
CA LYS A 68 -23.34 7.88 35.15
C LYS A 68 -22.01 7.31 35.60
N LYS A 69 -20.98 7.40 34.78
CA LYS A 69 -19.65 6.80 35.03
C LYS A 69 -18.74 7.73 35.83
N ASP A 70 -18.57 8.96 35.34
CA ASP A 70 -17.49 9.86 35.77
C ASP A 70 -18.03 11.25 36.18
N GLY A 71 -19.36 11.44 36.23
CA GLY A 71 -19.97 12.75 36.29
C GLY A 71 -19.85 13.49 34.95
N LEU A 72 -20.67 14.53 34.77
CA LEU A 72 -20.63 15.34 33.55
C LEU A 72 -20.12 16.75 33.88
N TYR A 73 -18.82 16.97 33.63
CA TYR A 73 -18.18 18.26 33.79
C TYR A 73 -17.71 18.77 32.45
N PHE A 74 -17.88 20.08 32.22
CA PHE A 74 -17.29 20.73 31.08
C PHE A 74 -15.81 20.99 31.37
N VAL A 75 -14.94 20.32 30.65
CA VAL A 75 -13.51 20.63 30.67
C VAL A 75 -13.23 21.49 29.45
N LYS A 76 -12.94 22.77 29.68
CA LYS A 76 -12.46 23.65 28.62
C LYS A 76 -11.17 23.03 28.07
N ARG A 77 -11.21 22.57 26.84
CA ARG A 77 -9.95 22.13 26.19
C ARG A 77 -9.02 23.32 26.24
N LYS A 78 -7.89 23.16 26.90
CA LYS A 78 -6.81 24.14 26.76
C LYS A 78 -6.59 24.28 25.26
N THR A 79 -6.94 25.41 24.69
CA THR A 79 -6.42 25.82 23.40
C THR A 79 -4.93 25.92 23.65
N PHE A 80 -4.19 24.91 23.24
CA PHE A 80 -2.77 25.05 23.14
C PHE A 80 -2.58 26.26 22.23
N GLY A 81 -2.01 27.35 22.75
CA GLY A 81 -1.57 28.50 21.96
C GLY A 81 -0.80 27.98 20.77
N ALA A 82 -0.74 28.73 19.68
CA ALA A 82 -0.19 28.29 18.39
C ALA A 82 0.89 27.24 18.58
N SER A 83 0.52 25.96 18.35
CA SER A 83 1.40 24.84 18.69
C SER A 83 2.69 25.06 17.94
N VAL A 84 3.80 25.13 18.64
CA VAL A 84 5.13 25.17 18.04
C VAL A 84 5.13 24.08 16.97
N ARG A 85 5.27 24.48 15.71
CA ARG A 85 5.29 23.53 14.60
C ARG A 85 6.49 22.63 14.81
N ILE A 86 6.24 21.37 15.14
CA ILE A 86 7.29 20.36 15.37
C ILE A 86 8.13 20.19 14.11
N TYR A 87 7.48 20.23 12.94
CA TYR A 87 8.12 20.11 11.63
C TYR A 87 8.15 21.45 10.93
N LYS A 88 9.35 21.89 10.58
CA LYS A 88 9.63 23.12 9.85
C LYS A 88 9.29 22.98 8.37
N PRO A 89 9.20 24.07 7.59
CA PRO A 89 8.99 24.00 6.14
C PRO A 89 10.02 23.11 5.42
N GLU A 90 11.27 23.09 5.88
CA GLU A 90 12.35 22.26 5.34
C GLU A 90 12.06 20.76 5.55
N ASP A 91 11.59 20.38 6.74
CA ASP A 91 11.15 19.00 7.04
C ASP A 91 10.00 18.54 6.13
N ILE A 92 9.05 19.44 5.90
CA ILE A 92 7.90 19.17 5.03
C ILE A 92 8.36 19.04 3.57
N ALA A 93 9.32 19.85 3.13
CA ALA A 93 9.90 19.74 1.78
C ALA A 93 10.58 18.39 1.57
N LEU A 94 11.32 17.86 2.55
CA LEU A 94 11.92 16.53 2.50
C LEU A 94 10.86 15.42 2.43
N LEU A 95 9.76 15.55 3.16
CA LEU A 95 8.64 14.61 3.07
C LEU A 95 7.99 14.65 1.67
N ILE A 96 7.78 15.84 1.09
CA ILE A 96 7.24 16.01 -0.26
C ILE A 96 8.20 15.41 -1.29
N LYS A 97 9.50 15.69 -1.18
CA LYS A 97 10.54 15.13 -2.04
C LYS A 97 10.47 13.59 -2.04
N THR A 98 10.39 12.97 -0.86
CA THR A 98 10.26 11.53 -0.70
C THR A 98 8.97 11.00 -1.34
N ASP A 99 7.84 11.66 -1.11
CA ASP A 99 6.55 11.27 -1.71
C ASP A 99 6.56 11.33 -3.24
N VAL A 100 7.16 12.36 -3.82
CA VAL A 100 7.27 12.51 -5.28
C VAL A 100 8.19 11.44 -5.88
N ALA A 101 9.38 11.24 -5.30
CA ALA A 101 10.37 10.27 -5.79
C ALA A 101 9.80 8.84 -5.82
N HIS A 102 9.06 8.45 -4.77
CA HIS A 102 8.47 7.13 -4.62
C HIS A 102 7.00 7.03 -5.06
N LYS A 103 6.48 8.04 -5.78
CA LYS A 103 5.08 8.08 -6.25
C LYS A 103 4.05 7.94 -5.11
N THR A 104 4.23 8.66 -4.01
CA THR A 104 3.30 8.71 -2.87
C THR A 104 2.87 7.32 -2.38
N PRO A 105 3.78 6.53 -1.80
CA PRO A 105 3.43 5.22 -1.23
C PRO A 105 2.57 5.37 0.02
N ASN A 106 2.20 4.26 0.65
CA ASN A 106 1.48 4.32 1.92
C ASN A 106 2.34 4.98 3.02
N GLY A 107 1.68 5.57 4.03
CA GLY A 107 2.37 6.35 5.07
C GLY A 107 3.39 5.55 5.90
N ARG A 108 3.24 4.23 6.04
CA ARG A 108 4.24 3.40 6.74
C ARG A 108 5.50 3.24 5.91
N SER A 109 5.36 2.98 4.61
CA SER A 109 6.51 2.88 3.71
C SER A 109 7.27 4.21 3.65
N VAL A 110 6.56 5.35 3.52
CA VAL A 110 7.22 6.68 3.54
C VAL A 110 7.95 6.92 4.83
N LYS A 111 7.31 6.65 5.98
CA LYS A 111 7.99 6.78 7.28
C LYS A 111 9.28 5.96 7.32
N GLN A 112 9.25 4.71 6.85
CA GLN A 112 10.44 3.85 6.83
C GLN A 112 11.51 4.39 5.89
N THR A 113 11.14 4.90 4.70
CA THR A 113 12.10 5.57 3.80
C THR A 113 12.77 6.76 4.48
N LEU A 114 12.00 7.63 5.17
CA LEU A 114 12.56 8.76 5.91
C LEU A 114 13.53 8.32 7.02
N VAL A 115 13.20 7.21 7.71
CA VAL A 115 14.10 6.62 8.72
C VAL A 115 15.37 6.08 8.07
N ARG A 116 15.28 5.40 6.92
CA ARG A 116 16.45 4.87 6.20
C ARG A 116 17.36 6.00 5.68
N GLU A 117 16.78 7.10 5.14
CA GLU A 117 17.57 8.27 4.72
C GLU A 117 18.43 8.83 5.88
N PHE A 118 17.90 8.84 7.10
CA PHE A 118 18.64 9.27 8.28
C PHE A 118 19.58 8.17 8.82
N VAL A 119 19.03 6.99 9.14
CA VAL A 119 19.77 5.96 9.90
C VAL A 119 20.72 5.16 9.02
N THR A 120 20.26 4.73 7.84
CA THR A 120 21.03 3.86 6.95
C THR A 120 21.99 4.67 6.07
N PHE A 121 21.54 5.82 5.57
CA PHE A 121 22.32 6.65 4.63
C PHE A 121 22.95 7.89 5.27
N GLY A 122 22.82 8.09 6.60
CA GLY A 122 23.50 9.14 7.36
C GLY A 122 23.12 10.58 7.00
N LYS A 123 21.95 10.81 6.37
CA LYS A 123 21.54 12.15 5.97
C LYS A 123 20.93 12.93 7.14
N GLU A 124 21.71 13.72 7.83
CA GLU A 124 21.32 14.51 9.01
C GLU A 124 20.09 15.41 8.78
N ALA A 125 19.87 15.90 7.56
CA ALA A 125 18.70 16.71 7.22
C ALA A 125 17.37 15.98 7.53
N TYR A 126 17.35 14.66 7.53
CA TYR A 126 16.16 13.85 7.82
C TYR A 126 15.96 13.56 9.31
N ALA A 127 16.88 13.90 10.20
CA ALA A 127 16.86 13.55 11.63
C ALA A 127 15.55 13.94 12.36
N ASN A 128 14.94 15.08 12.00
CA ASN A 128 13.68 15.53 12.58
C ASN A 128 12.49 14.83 11.93
N ILE A 129 12.42 14.84 10.60
CA ILE A 129 11.24 14.30 9.87
C ILE A 129 11.16 12.77 9.96
N ALA A 130 12.25 12.04 10.17
CA ALA A 130 12.26 10.61 10.42
C ALA A 130 11.43 10.20 11.66
N LYS A 131 11.22 11.12 12.61
CA LYS A 131 10.41 10.88 13.82
C LYS A 131 8.90 11.02 13.59
N ILE A 132 8.47 11.45 12.41
CA ILE A 132 7.05 11.72 12.10
C ILE A 132 6.16 10.49 12.30
N SER A 133 4.97 10.69 12.84
CA SER A 133 3.97 9.62 12.93
C SER A 133 3.25 9.42 11.59
N VAL A 134 2.82 8.20 11.32
CA VAL A 134 2.03 7.87 10.10
C VAL A 134 0.77 8.73 9.99
N SER A 135 0.08 8.96 11.11
CA SER A 135 -1.12 9.81 11.13
C SER A 135 -0.79 11.26 10.76
N HIS A 136 0.37 11.77 11.18
CA HIS A 136 0.80 13.13 10.86
C HIS A 136 1.19 13.26 9.37
N ILE A 137 1.79 12.24 8.77
CA ILE A 137 2.03 12.19 7.31
C ILE A 137 0.72 12.40 6.56
N TYR A 138 -0.33 11.64 6.90
CA TYR A 138 -1.63 11.79 6.24
C TYR A 138 -2.28 13.16 6.50
N ASN A 139 -2.09 13.75 7.69
CA ASN A 139 -2.56 15.09 7.98
C ASN A 139 -1.85 16.15 7.12
N LEU A 140 -0.52 16.04 6.97
CA LEU A 140 0.25 16.95 6.12
C LEU A 140 -0.15 16.81 4.65
N ARG A 141 -0.30 15.58 4.15
CA ARG A 141 -0.77 15.33 2.78
C ARG A 141 -2.14 15.94 2.50
N LYS A 142 -3.06 15.91 3.48
CA LYS A 142 -4.41 16.46 3.34
C LYS A 142 -4.45 17.99 3.41
N ASN A 143 -3.62 18.58 4.27
CA ASN A 143 -3.74 19.99 4.64
C ASN A 143 -2.69 20.89 3.96
N ASN A 144 -1.71 20.33 3.29
CA ASN A 144 -0.65 21.11 2.65
C ASN A 144 -0.94 21.30 1.16
N ARG A 145 -1.11 22.57 0.74
CA ARG A 145 -1.41 22.95 -0.65
C ARG A 145 -0.35 22.48 -1.65
N GLN A 146 0.91 22.32 -1.24
CA GLN A 146 1.99 21.82 -2.11
C GLN A 146 1.77 20.38 -2.54
N TYR A 147 0.99 19.58 -1.79
CA TYR A 147 0.56 18.26 -2.22
C TYR A 147 -0.58 18.26 -3.24
N LEU A 148 -1.34 19.36 -3.33
CA LEU A 148 -2.53 19.45 -4.21
C LEU A 148 -2.17 19.60 -5.69
N SER A 149 -0.91 19.86 -6.02
CA SER A 149 -0.41 19.92 -7.41
C SER A 149 0.04 18.55 -7.96
N SER A 150 0.03 17.47 -7.17
CA SER A 150 0.39 16.13 -7.63
C SER A 150 -0.82 15.40 -8.19
N GLU A 151 -0.70 14.85 -9.40
CA GLU A 151 -1.76 14.11 -10.10
C GLU A 151 -2.31 12.93 -9.29
N ALA A 152 -3.59 12.97 -8.97
CA ALA A 152 -4.30 11.90 -8.29
C ALA A 152 -4.59 10.72 -9.25
N ILE A 153 -4.19 9.51 -8.89
CA ILE A 153 -4.37 8.28 -9.70
C ILE A 153 -5.76 7.68 -9.47
N LYS A 154 -6.52 7.42 -10.55
CA LYS A 154 -7.83 6.73 -10.51
C LYS A 154 -7.66 5.23 -10.83
N TYR A 155 -8.43 4.37 -10.14
CA TYR A 155 -8.39 2.90 -10.29
C TYR A 155 -9.59 2.35 -11.08
N SER A 156 -9.38 1.26 -11.86
CA SER A 156 -10.43 0.48 -12.53
C SER A 156 -10.23 -1.04 -12.34
N LYS A 157 -11.33 -1.84 -12.44
CA LYS A 157 -11.34 -3.30 -12.21
C LYS A 157 -11.40 -4.07 -13.54
N THR A 158 -10.83 -5.32 -13.58
CA THR A 158 -10.88 -6.26 -14.71
C THR A 158 -11.34 -7.66 -14.28
N ASN A 159 -11.88 -8.48 -15.21
CA ASN A 159 -12.44 -9.82 -14.98
C ASN A 159 -11.54 -10.93 -15.58
N PRO A 160 -11.44 -12.15 -14.98
CA PRO A 160 -10.54 -13.24 -15.40
C PRO A 160 -11.17 -14.29 -16.32
N VAL A 161 -10.33 -15.02 -17.08
CA VAL A 161 -10.67 -16.12 -18.02
C VAL A 161 -9.98 -17.43 -17.58
N ASN A 162 -10.53 -18.63 -17.88
CA ASN A 162 -10.12 -19.95 -17.37
C ASN A 162 -9.38 -20.86 -18.36
N ALA A 163 -8.30 -21.57 -17.96
CA ALA A 163 -7.61 -22.65 -18.70
C ALA A 163 -7.08 -23.78 -17.79
N ASN A 164 -6.76 -24.99 -18.36
CA ASN A 164 -6.73 -26.27 -17.64
C ASN A 164 -5.40 -27.09 -17.66
N ILE A 165 -4.23 -26.54 -17.27
CA ILE A 165 -2.93 -27.27 -17.16
C ILE A 165 -2.24 -26.92 -15.82
N GLY A 166 -1.43 -27.83 -15.22
CA GLY A 166 -0.64 -27.63 -13.99
C GLY A 166 -1.32 -28.13 -12.69
N GLU A 167 -0.53 -28.44 -11.64
CA GLU A 167 -1.04 -28.85 -10.32
C GLU A 167 -1.76 -27.71 -9.62
N ARG A 168 -3.04 -27.88 -9.29
CA ARG A 168 -3.85 -26.88 -8.58
C ARG A 168 -3.61 -26.90 -7.09
N LYS A 169 -2.54 -26.23 -6.64
CA LYS A 169 -2.19 -26.16 -5.22
C LYS A 169 -1.63 -24.80 -4.90
N LYS A 170 -2.07 -24.19 -3.80
CA LYS A 170 -1.39 -23.02 -3.26
C LYS A 170 -0.06 -23.48 -2.64
N PRO A 171 1.10 -23.08 -3.17
CA PRO A 171 2.37 -23.39 -2.54
C PRO A 171 2.45 -22.75 -1.16
N VAL A 172 3.13 -23.41 -0.22
CA VAL A 172 3.40 -22.90 1.11
C VAL A 172 4.92 -22.77 1.25
N PRO A 173 5.46 -21.55 1.29
CA PRO A 173 6.92 -21.34 1.28
C PRO A 173 7.60 -21.65 2.62
N TYR A 174 6.85 -21.78 3.71
CA TYR A 174 7.39 -22.03 5.07
C TYR A 174 8.52 -21.06 5.47
N GLY A 175 8.41 -19.79 5.07
CA GLY A 175 9.42 -18.78 5.33
C GLY A 175 10.67 -18.84 4.44
N LYS A 176 10.73 -19.74 3.45
CA LYS A 176 11.87 -19.87 2.53
C LYS A 176 11.63 -19.05 1.26
N PRO A 177 12.62 -18.28 0.76
CA PRO A 177 12.54 -17.60 -0.53
C PRO A 177 12.56 -18.61 -1.69
N GLY A 178 12.26 -18.14 -2.89
CA GLY A 178 12.27 -18.97 -4.10
C GLY A 178 10.88 -19.48 -4.53
N TYR A 179 9.81 -18.99 -3.91
CA TYR A 179 8.42 -19.26 -4.32
C TYR A 179 7.86 -18.08 -5.11
N ILE A 180 8.03 -18.13 -6.42
CA ILE A 180 7.73 -17.03 -7.34
C ILE A 180 6.27 -17.07 -7.75
N ARG A 181 5.57 -15.92 -7.60
CA ARG A 181 4.25 -15.64 -8.16
C ARG A 181 4.44 -14.87 -9.45
N VAL A 182 3.77 -15.31 -10.50
CA VAL A 182 3.87 -14.65 -11.81
C VAL A 182 2.48 -14.23 -12.31
N ASP A 183 2.45 -13.07 -12.95
CA ASP A 183 1.27 -12.55 -13.64
C ASP A 183 1.68 -11.61 -14.78
N SER A 184 0.76 -11.35 -15.71
CA SER A 184 0.96 -10.43 -16.82
C SER A 184 0.05 -9.21 -16.74
N VAL A 185 0.54 -8.09 -17.26
CA VAL A 185 -0.21 -6.83 -17.32
C VAL A 185 -0.20 -6.30 -18.75
N HIS A 186 -1.33 -6.42 -19.43
CA HIS A 186 -1.51 -5.89 -20.78
C HIS A 186 -1.60 -4.35 -20.76
N GLN A 187 -0.86 -3.67 -21.65
CA GLN A 187 -0.73 -2.21 -21.65
C GLN A 187 -1.70 -1.52 -22.63
N GLY A 188 -2.90 -2.04 -22.77
CA GLY A 188 -3.98 -1.43 -23.55
C GLY A 188 -3.95 -1.77 -25.03
N ASP A 189 -5.02 -1.36 -25.73
CA ASP A 189 -5.21 -1.53 -27.16
C ASP A 189 -5.45 -0.16 -27.80
N LEU A 190 -5.01 0.03 -29.05
CA LEU A 190 -5.27 1.23 -29.83
C LEU A 190 -5.54 0.81 -31.27
N ASP A 191 -6.70 1.18 -31.82
CA ASP A 191 -7.11 0.94 -33.21
C ASP A 191 -6.96 -0.53 -33.69
N GLY A 192 -7.21 -1.49 -32.78
CA GLY A 192 -7.07 -2.93 -33.03
C GLY A 192 -5.68 -3.49 -32.76
N ASP A 193 -4.67 -2.66 -32.57
CA ASP A 193 -3.33 -3.08 -32.17
C ASP A 193 -3.26 -3.28 -30.65
N LYS A 194 -2.74 -4.46 -30.25
CA LYS A 194 -2.47 -4.76 -28.84
C LYS A 194 -1.14 -4.10 -28.43
N GLY A 195 -1.16 -3.46 -27.25
CA GLY A 195 0.04 -2.92 -26.63
C GLY A 195 0.96 -4.01 -26.07
N VAL A 196 2.09 -3.60 -25.50
CA VAL A 196 3.04 -4.50 -24.81
C VAL A 196 2.42 -5.20 -23.60
N TYR A 197 3.05 -6.28 -23.18
CA TYR A 197 2.72 -7.02 -21.94
C TYR A 197 3.88 -6.93 -20.95
N HIS A 198 3.60 -6.51 -19.73
CA HIS A 198 4.56 -6.57 -18.63
C HIS A 198 4.39 -7.88 -17.90
N ILE A 199 5.50 -8.57 -17.69
CA ILE A 199 5.57 -9.84 -16.97
C ILE A 199 6.13 -9.55 -15.59
N ASN A 200 5.38 -9.87 -14.55
CA ASN A 200 5.72 -9.56 -13.16
C ASN A 200 5.98 -10.85 -12.36
N LEU A 201 7.16 -10.98 -11.82
CA LEU A 201 7.59 -12.09 -10.99
C LEU A 201 7.86 -11.59 -9.57
N VAL A 202 7.19 -12.17 -8.58
CA VAL A 202 7.32 -11.74 -7.17
C VAL A 202 7.54 -12.93 -6.26
N ASP A 203 8.61 -12.92 -5.47
CA ASP A 203 8.82 -13.91 -4.42
C ASP A 203 7.84 -13.69 -3.26
N GLU A 204 7.21 -14.79 -2.77
CA GLU A 204 6.15 -14.69 -1.75
C GLU A 204 6.68 -14.28 -0.38
N VAL A 205 7.91 -14.60 -0.05
CA VAL A 205 8.51 -14.36 1.27
C VAL A 205 9.20 -13.01 1.34
N THR A 206 10.12 -12.78 0.42
CA THR A 206 10.95 -11.56 0.42
C THR A 206 10.29 -10.39 -0.28
N GLN A 207 9.21 -10.62 -1.05
CA GLN A 207 8.63 -9.68 -2.00
C GLN A 207 9.65 -9.16 -3.04
N TRP A 208 10.76 -9.89 -3.26
CA TRP A 208 11.66 -9.61 -4.38
C TRP A 208 10.87 -9.64 -5.68
N GLU A 209 10.97 -8.57 -6.45
CA GLU A 209 10.09 -8.32 -7.59
C GLU A 209 10.91 -8.01 -8.84
N LEU A 210 10.71 -8.78 -9.91
CA LEU A 210 11.35 -8.55 -11.20
C LEU A 210 10.26 -8.36 -12.26
N VAL A 211 10.42 -7.33 -13.06
CA VAL A 211 9.49 -6.99 -14.14
C VAL A 211 10.25 -7.03 -15.47
N GLY A 212 9.61 -7.65 -16.46
CA GLY A 212 10.06 -7.62 -17.84
C GLY A 212 8.93 -7.22 -18.79
N CYS A 213 9.23 -7.06 -20.05
CA CYS A 213 8.27 -6.62 -21.07
C CYS A 213 8.41 -7.44 -22.34
N VAL A 214 7.27 -7.87 -22.91
CA VAL A 214 7.24 -8.55 -24.22
C VAL A 214 6.28 -7.83 -25.16
N PRO A 215 6.58 -7.83 -26.49
CA PRO A 215 5.68 -7.27 -27.50
C PRO A 215 4.40 -8.10 -27.67
N GLN A 216 4.52 -9.41 -27.45
CA GLN A 216 3.41 -10.38 -27.54
C GLN A 216 3.65 -11.54 -26.58
N ILE A 217 2.58 -12.17 -26.13
CA ILE A 217 2.66 -13.41 -25.32
C ILE A 217 2.75 -14.59 -26.28
N THR A 218 3.96 -14.85 -26.77
CA THR A 218 4.33 -16.01 -27.56
C THR A 218 5.57 -16.66 -27.00
N ASP A 219 5.78 -17.94 -27.30
CA ASP A 219 6.95 -18.70 -26.83
C ASP A 219 8.27 -18.03 -27.23
N GLU A 220 8.33 -17.45 -28.42
CA GLU A 220 9.48 -16.75 -28.95
C GLU A 220 9.94 -15.59 -28.03
N TYR A 221 9.01 -14.79 -27.53
CA TYR A 221 9.29 -13.65 -26.67
C TYR A 221 9.33 -14.01 -25.19
N MET A 222 8.47 -14.92 -24.75
CA MET A 222 8.38 -15.31 -23.34
C MET A 222 9.57 -16.10 -22.87
N LYS A 223 10.10 -17.01 -23.71
CA LYS A 223 11.22 -17.88 -23.33
C LYS A 223 12.46 -17.09 -22.94
N PRO A 224 13.06 -16.24 -23.82
CA PRO A 224 14.26 -15.49 -23.47
C PRO A 224 14.02 -14.52 -22.31
N LEU A 225 12.83 -13.91 -22.23
CA LEU A 225 12.51 -13.03 -21.11
C LEU A 225 12.47 -13.78 -19.77
N LEU A 226 11.79 -14.92 -19.69
CA LEU A 226 11.70 -15.70 -18.46
C LEU A 226 13.08 -16.26 -18.05
N GLU A 227 13.89 -16.77 -18.98
CA GLU A 227 15.25 -17.22 -18.70
C GLU A 227 16.09 -16.08 -18.09
N MET A 228 16.01 -14.87 -18.68
CA MET A 228 16.68 -13.68 -18.18
C MET A 228 16.19 -13.31 -16.78
N LEU A 229 14.86 -13.16 -16.56
CA LEU A 229 14.30 -12.74 -15.28
C LEU A 229 14.60 -13.76 -14.18
N LEU A 230 14.47 -15.07 -14.46
CA LEU A 230 14.78 -16.12 -13.51
C LEU A 230 16.27 -16.13 -13.12
N SER A 231 17.17 -15.78 -14.05
CA SER A 231 18.62 -15.65 -13.75
C SER A 231 18.93 -14.48 -12.80
N MET A 232 18.14 -13.40 -12.82
CA MET A 232 18.37 -12.19 -12.03
C MET A 232 17.99 -12.33 -10.54
N PHE A 233 17.25 -13.38 -10.13
CA PHE A 233 17.02 -13.60 -8.70
C PHE A 233 18.32 -14.00 -8.00
N PRO A 234 18.67 -13.39 -6.85
CA PRO A 234 19.91 -13.70 -6.15
C PRO A 234 19.86 -15.05 -5.41
N PHE A 235 18.70 -15.67 -5.31
CA PHE A 235 18.47 -16.92 -4.60
C PHE A 235 17.92 -18.02 -5.51
N VAL A 236 18.04 -19.27 -5.06
CA VAL A 236 17.56 -20.44 -5.78
C VAL A 236 16.03 -20.41 -5.85
N ILE A 237 15.48 -20.62 -7.04
CA ILE A 237 14.04 -20.68 -7.26
C ILE A 237 13.55 -22.11 -7.10
N ILE A 238 12.53 -22.31 -6.26
CA ILE A 238 11.97 -23.61 -5.90
C ILE A 238 10.64 -23.86 -6.62
N ASN A 239 9.83 -22.83 -6.72
CA ASN A 239 8.47 -22.93 -7.25
C ASN A 239 8.12 -21.72 -8.11
N PHE A 240 7.48 -22.00 -9.24
CA PHE A 240 6.90 -21.01 -10.14
C PHE A 240 5.38 -21.18 -10.14
N HIS A 241 4.66 -20.20 -9.63
CA HIS A 241 3.22 -20.26 -9.49
C HIS A 241 2.56 -19.16 -10.33
N SER A 242 1.73 -19.58 -11.27
CA SER A 242 0.92 -18.68 -12.10
C SER A 242 -0.56 -18.76 -11.75
N ASP A 243 -1.34 -17.82 -12.26
CA ASP A 243 -2.77 -18.01 -12.39
C ASP A 243 -3.10 -19.05 -13.47
N ASN A 244 -4.35 -19.10 -13.95
CA ASN A 244 -4.75 -20.05 -14.98
C ASN A 244 -4.52 -19.51 -16.43
N GLY A 245 -3.65 -18.49 -16.60
CA GLY A 245 -3.33 -17.91 -17.90
C GLY A 245 -2.58 -18.89 -18.80
N SER A 246 -3.01 -19.03 -20.06
CA SER A 246 -2.37 -19.93 -21.03
C SER A 246 -0.93 -19.57 -21.34
N GLU A 247 -0.57 -18.32 -21.15
CA GLU A 247 0.79 -17.80 -21.38
C GLU A 247 1.87 -18.42 -20.48
N TYR A 248 1.47 -18.89 -19.28
CA TYR A 248 2.38 -19.54 -18.32
C TYR A 248 2.18 -21.02 -18.20
N ILE A 249 1.10 -21.54 -18.83
CA ILE A 249 0.70 -22.94 -18.77
C ILE A 249 0.82 -23.52 -20.17
N ASN A 250 2.04 -23.46 -20.72
CA ASN A 250 2.35 -24.05 -22.00
C ASN A 250 3.60 -24.94 -21.88
N GLN A 251 3.80 -25.80 -22.89
CA GLN A 251 4.91 -26.77 -22.90
C GLN A 251 6.30 -26.10 -22.90
N VAL A 252 6.42 -24.86 -23.38
CA VAL A 252 7.71 -24.17 -23.45
C VAL A 252 8.10 -23.67 -22.06
N VAL A 253 7.20 -23.04 -21.35
CA VAL A 253 7.44 -22.60 -19.96
C VAL A 253 7.72 -23.82 -19.08
N GLU A 254 6.94 -24.91 -19.22
CA GLU A 254 7.16 -26.15 -18.49
C GLU A 254 8.58 -26.73 -18.74
N ARG A 255 9.06 -26.78 -19.98
CA ARG A 255 10.41 -27.25 -20.30
C ARG A 255 11.51 -26.36 -19.71
N ILE A 256 11.33 -25.04 -19.70
CA ILE A 256 12.28 -24.10 -19.07
C ILE A 256 12.38 -24.40 -17.57
N LEU A 257 11.23 -24.49 -16.91
CA LEU A 257 11.18 -24.71 -15.47
C LEU A 257 11.71 -26.10 -15.09
N ALA A 258 11.37 -27.13 -15.87
CA ALA A 258 11.90 -28.50 -15.67
C ALA A 258 13.43 -28.54 -15.82
N ARG A 259 13.99 -27.86 -16.82
CA ARG A 259 15.43 -27.76 -17.02
C ARG A 259 16.16 -27.07 -15.87
N LEU A 260 15.51 -26.12 -15.22
CA LEU A 260 16.00 -25.39 -14.05
C LEU A 260 15.62 -26.06 -12.72
N LEU A 261 15.00 -27.25 -12.75
CA LEU A 261 14.50 -27.98 -11.58
C LEU A 261 13.50 -27.16 -10.75
N ILE A 262 12.75 -26.28 -11.38
CA ILE A 262 11.74 -25.41 -10.75
C ILE A 262 10.38 -26.09 -10.85
N LYS A 263 9.72 -26.30 -9.70
CA LYS A 263 8.37 -26.86 -9.66
C LYS A 263 7.33 -25.85 -10.17
N GLN A 264 6.54 -26.23 -11.17
CA GLN A 264 5.42 -25.45 -11.65
C GLN A 264 4.13 -25.77 -10.90
N THR A 265 3.41 -24.74 -10.47
CA THR A 265 2.07 -24.87 -9.86
C THR A 265 1.15 -23.78 -10.40
N LYS A 266 -0.17 -23.94 -10.24
CA LYS A 266 -1.16 -22.95 -10.63
C LYS A 266 -2.24 -22.70 -9.59
N SER A 267 -2.88 -21.56 -9.66
CA SER A 267 -3.97 -21.16 -8.78
C SER A 267 -5.14 -22.15 -8.81
N ARG A 268 -5.74 -22.39 -7.64
CA ARG A 268 -6.94 -23.21 -7.52
C ARG A 268 -8.11 -22.47 -8.15
N SER A 269 -9.05 -23.24 -8.75
CA SER A 269 -10.25 -22.67 -9.36
C SER A 269 -11.06 -21.87 -8.32
N ARG A 270 -11.50 -20.66 -8.70
CA ARG A 270 -12.29 -19.73 -7.86
C ARG A 270 -11.63 -19.30 -6.55
N LYS A 271 -10.30 -19.38 -6.43
CA LYS A 271 -9.53 -18.91 -5.27
C LYS A 271 -8.65 -17.72 -5.65
N SER A 272 -9.26 -16.53 -5.75
CA SER A 272 -8.59 -15.26 -6.06
C SER A 272 -7.44 -14.90 -5.09
N THR A 273 -7.38 -15.51 -3.92
CA THR A 273 -6.32 -15.25 -2.93
C THR A 273 -5.01 -15.98 -3.24
N ASP A 274 -4.99 -16.93 -4.18
CA ASP A 274 -3.80 -17.75 -4.44
C ASP A 274 -2.71 -16.92 -5.15
N ASN A 275 -3.07 -15.92 -5.97
CA ASN A 275 -2.13 -15.04 -6.67
C ASN A 275 -2.24 -13.55 -6.22
N ALA A 276 -2.93 -13.27 -5.11
CA ALA A 276 -3.24 -11.91 -4.65
C ALA A 276 -2.02 -11.02 -4.43
N LEU A 277 -0.84 -11.58 -4.14
CA LEU A 277 0.38 -10.80 -3.95
C LEU A 277 0.78 -10.11 -5.25
N VAL A 278 0.97 -10.87 -6.33
CA VAL A 278 1.40 -10.32 -7.62
C VAL A 278 0.32 -9.45 -8.25
N GLU A 279 -0.96 -9.81 -8.12
CA GLU A 279 -2.07 -8.97 -8.57
C GLU A 279 -2.06 -7.59 -7.87
N GLY A 280 -1.81 -7.57 -6.55
CA GLY A 280 -1.63 -6.33 -5.79
C GLY A 280 -0.43 -5.50 -6.25
N LYS A 281 0.67 -6.17 -6.62
CA LYS A 281 1.87 -5.55 -7.18
C LYS A 281 1.61 -4.98 -8.59
N ASN A 282 0.86 -5.67 -9.44
CA ASN A 282 0.47 -5.15 -10.76
C ASN A 282 -0.19 -3.76 -10.68
N GLY A 283 -1.06 -3.56 -9.69
CA GLY A 283 -1.68 -2.25 -9.44
C GLY A 283 -0.73 -1.23 -8.82
N SER A 284 -0.04 -1.63 -7.74
CA SER A 284 0.77 -0.72 -6.92
C SER A 284 2.17 -0.44 -7.50
N VAL A 285 2.62 -1.23 -8.44
CA VAL A 285 3.93 -1.12 -9.09
C VAL A 285 3.76 -0.83 -10.58
N ILE A 286 3.35 -1.80 -11.38
CA ILE A 286 3.34 -1.65 -12.84
C ILE A 286 2.39 -0.52 -13.27
N ARG A 287 1.10 -0.61 -12.92
CA ARG A 287 0.11 0.41 -13.32
C ARG A 287 0.42 1.79 -12.75
N LYS A 288 1.00 1.85 -11.58
CA LYS A 288 1.39 3.10 -10.95
C LYS A 288 2.56 3.80 -11.65
N HIS A 289 3.51 3.01 -12.16
CA HIS A 289 4.69 3.56 -12.85
C HIS A 289 4.51 3.67 -14.36
N MET A 290 3.94 2.67 -15.02
CA MET A 290 3.79 2.65 -16.49
C MET A 290 2.46 3.23 -16.97
N GLY A 291 1.50 3.45 -16.06
CA GLY A 291 0.18 3.95 -16.43
C GLY A 291 -0.73 2.88 -17.03
N ARG A 292 -1.73 3.33 -17.81
CA ARG A 292 -2.74 2.46 -18.43
C ARG A 292 -2.90 2.73 -19.93
N ASN A 293 -2.19 3.74 -20.43
CA ASN A 293 -2.26 4.12 -21.84
C ASN A 293 -1.59 3.04 -22.69
N PHE A 294 -2.04 2.92 -23.92
CA PHE A 294 -1.42 2.07 -24.94
C PHE A 294 0.08 2.38 -25.06
N ILE A 295 0.89 1.34 -25.15
CA ILE A 295 2.32 1.42 -25.47
C ILE A 295 2.59 0.44 -26.61
N ASN A 296 3.15 0.95 -27.70
CA ASN A 296 3.42 0.16 -28.88
C ASN A 296 4.42 -0.97 -28.61
N LYS A 297 4.23 -2.09 -29.31
CA LYS A 297 5.06 -3.31 -29.23
C LYS A 297 6.55 -3.07 -29.46
N SER A 298 6.90 -2.14 -30.37
CA SER A 298 8.29 -1.77 -30.67
C SER A 298 9.04 -1.19 -29.46
N SER A 299 8.33 -0.74 -28.44
CA SER A 299 8.93 -0.16 -27.23
C SER A 299 9.41 -1.22 -26.22
N ALA A 300 9.13 -2.50 -26.44
CA ALA A 300 9.45 -3.56 -25.46
C ALA A 300 10.94 -3.63 -25.11
N GLY A 301 11.83 -3.45 -26.09
CA GLY A 301 13.29 -3.42 -25.88
C GLY A 301 13.72 -2.29 -24.94
N ALA A 302 13.33 -1.05 -25.27
CA ALA A 302 13.66 0.12 -24.45
C ALA A 302 13.06 0.06 -23.02
N ILE A 303 11.89 -0.58 -22.88
CA ILE A 303 11.27 -0.82 -21.56
C ILE A 303 12.11 -1.83 -20.78
N ASN A 304 12.60 -2.90 -21.41
CA ASN A 304 13.43 -3.90 -20.72
C ASN A 304 14.78 -3.31 -20.28
N GLU A 305 15.41 -2.45 -21.07
CA GLU A 305 16.61 -1.72 -20.65
C GLU A 305 16.33 -0.88 -19.40
N PHE A 306 15.26 -0.08 -19.40
CA PHE A 306 14.85 0.68 -18.24
C PHE A 306 14.55 -0.22 -17.01
N TYR A 307 13.93 -1.37 -17.23
CA TYR A 307 13.64 -2.31 -16.14
C TYR A 307 14.91 -2.92 -15.58
N ALA A 308 15.85 -3.32 -16.40
CA ALA A 308 17.12 -3.91 -15.95
C ALA A 308 17.98 -2.91 -15.18
N ASP A 309 18.14 -1.70 -15.73
CA ASP A 309 19.10 -0.72 -15.20
C ASP A 309 18.58 0.05 -14.00
N TYR A 310 17.25 0.27 -13.92
CA TYR A 310 16.68 1.16 -12.89
C TYR A 310 15.52 0.53 -12.14
N PHE A 311 14.51 0.02 -12.82
CA PHE A 311 13.23 -0.28 -12.15
C PHE A 311 13.33 -1.50 -11.24
N ASN A 312 13.94 -2.59 -11.70
CA ASN A 312 14.13 -3.79 -10.90
C ASN A 312 15.09 -3.55 -9.71
N VAL A 313 16.11 -2.71 -9.89
CA VAL A 313 16.99 -2.29 -8.80
C VAL A 313 16.19 -1.49 -7.76
N TYR A 314 15.43 -0.49 -8.22
CA TYR A 314 14.57 0.31 -7.34
C TYR A 314 13.60 -0.57 -6.55
N LEU A 315 12.93 -1.53 -7.18
CA LEU A 315 11.93 -2.37 -6.54
C LEU A 315 12.52 -3.21 -5.40
N ASN A 316 13.74 -3.68 -5.56
CA ASN A 316 14.34 -4.65 -4.65
C ASN A 316 15.23 -4.03 -3.56
N TYR A 317 15.88 -2.92 -3.85
CA TYR A 317 16.84 -2.31 -2.94
C TYR A 317 16.37 -0.99 -2.30
N HIS A 318 15.42 -0.28 -2.93
CA HIS A 318 15.04 1.08 -2.51
C HIS A 318 13.55 1.29 -2.27
N ARG A 319 12.71 0.31 -2.66
CA ARG A 319 11.25 0.41 -2.46
C ARG A 319 10.83 -0.33 -1.20
N VAL A 320 10.41 0.39 -0.18
CA VAL A 320 9.91 -0.19 1.07
C VAL A 320 8.57 -0.90 0.86
N CYS A 321 8.52 -2.17 1.26
CA CYS A 321 7.35 -3.04 1.25
C CYS A 321 6.80 -3.27 2.66
N LEU A 322 5.51 -3.65 2.75
CA LEU A 322 4.85 -4.04 3.99
C LEU A 322 4.84 -5.56 4.11
N TYR A 323 5.25 -6.08 5.26
CA TYR A 323 5.24 -7.50 5.59
C TYR A 323 4.24 -7.78 6.69
N ALA A 324 3.58 -8.93 6.59
CA ALA A 324 2.55 -9.33 7.54
C ALA A 324 3.10 -10.29 8.59
N THR A 325 2.83 -10.00 9.86
CA THR A 325 2.94 -10.97 10.95
C THR A 325 1.61 -11.68 11.15
N ASN A 326 1.65 -12.99 11.40
CA ASN A 326 0.47 -13.74 11.76
C ASN A 326 0.23 -13.62 13.27
N TYR A 327 -1.01 -13.39 13.67
CA TYR A 327 -1.42 -13.45 15.06
C TYR A 327 -2.75 -14.19 15.19
N THR A 328 -2.94 -14.86 16.33
CA THR A 328 -4.20 -15.54 16.63
C THR A 328 -5.13 -14.58 17.35
N ASP A 329 -6.32 -14.36 16.83
CA ASP A 329 -7.33 -13.53 17.48
C ASP A 329 -7.98 -14.26 18.70
N LYS A 330 -8.77 -13.53 19.49
CA LYS A 330 -9.43 -14.08 20.68
C LYS A 330 -10.39 -15.26 20.41
N ARG A 331 -10.67 -15.54 19.14
CA ARG A 331 -11.52 -16.65 18.69
C ARG A 331 -10.71 -17.82 18.12
N GLY A 332 -9.39 -17.84 18.32
CA GLY A 332 -8.48 -18.86 17.79
C GLY A 332 -8.21 -18.78 16.27
N LYS A 333 -8.65 -17.71 15.59
CA LYS A 333 -8.47 -17.55 14.15
C LYS A 333 -7.18 -16.81 13.82
N ILE A 334 -6.35 -17.38 12.94
CA ILE A 334 -5.13 -16.73 12.44
C ILE A 334 -5.50 -15.54 11.55
N ARG A 335 -4.96 -14.39 11.88
CA ARG A 335 -5.10 -13.14 11.12
C ARG A 335 -3.75 -12.55 10.77
N LYS A 336 -3.69 -11.76 9.69
CA LYS A 336 -2.50 -11.04 9.25
C LYS A 336 -2.53 -9.59 9.73
N LYS A 337 -1.42 -9.13 10.29
CA LYS A 337 -1.18 -7.73 10.65
C LYS A 337 0.06 -7.23 9.90
N TYR A 338 -0.09 -6.19 9.09
CA TYR A 338 1.01 -5.60 8.31
C TYR A 338 1.73 -4.57 9.16
N ASP A 339 2.66 -4.98 10.00
CA ASP A 339 3.38 -4.13 10.95
C ASP A 339 4.90 -4.04 10.74
N GLN A 340 5.44 -4.86 9.86
CA GLN A 340 6.85 -4.81 9.48
C GLN A 340 7.03 -4.09 8.14
N THR A 341 8.16 -3.37 8.00
CA THR A 341 8.50 -2.58 6.80
C THR A 341 9.97 -2.74 6.48
N PHE A 342 10.28 -3.31 5.30
CA PHE A 342 11.64 -3.51 4.78
C PHE A 342 11.67 -3.24 3.27
N VAL A 343 12.83 -2.97 2.72
CA VAL A 343 13.06 -3.23 1.28
C VAL A 343 13.23 -4.73 1.08
N PRO A 344 12.87 -5.31 -0.08
CA PRO A 344 12.97 -6.75 -0.33
C PRO A 344 14.35 -7.33 -0.02
N TYR A 345 15.42 -6.61 -0.34
CA TYR A 345 16.78 -7.01 -0.03
C TYR A 345 17.04 -7.18 1.47
N GLU A 346 16.68 -6.20 2.29
CA GLU A 346 16.87 -6.28 3.74
C GLU A 346 16.01 -7.39 4.36
N ASN A 347 14.78 -7.57 3.86
CA ASN A 347 13.95 -8.69 4.29
C ASN A 347 14.61 -10.02 3.96
N PHE A 348 15.16 -10.18 2.75
CA PHE A 348 15.89 -11.39 2.36
C PHE A 348 17.11 -11.62 3.27
N LYS A 349 17.93 -10.60 3.47
CA LYS A 349 19.15 -10.69 4.31
C LYS A 349 18.83 -10.99 5.78
N SER A 350 17.64 -10.62 6.26
CA SER A 350 17.19 -10.86 7.64
C SER A 350 16.63 -12.26 7.90
N LEU A 351 16.48 -13.10 6.87
CA LEU A 351 16.00 -14.47 7.04
C LEU A 351 17.02 -15.31 7.81
N GLU A 352 16.52 -16.27 8.58
CA GLU A 352 17.38 -17.22 9.27
C GLU A 352 18.23 -18.01 8.24
N LYS A 353 19.55 -17.99 8.42
CA LYS A 353 20.52 -18.64 7.53
C LYS A 353 20.33 -18.22 6.06
N ALA A 354 20.11 -16.93 5.80
CA ALA A 354 19.82 -16.38 4.48
C ALA A 354 20.86 -16.78 3.40
N GLU A 355 22.12 -16.93 3.77
CA GLU A 355 23.22 -17.30 2.87
C GLU A 355 23.00 -18.63 2.17
N GLN A 356 22.32 -19.60 2.82
CA GLN A 356 22.05 -20.93 2.23
C GLN A 356 21.10 -20.87 1.02
N TYR A 357 20.38 -19.76 0.85
CA TYR A 357 19.43 -19.57 -0.26
C TYR A 357 20.06 -18.90 -1.46
N LEU A 358 21.23 -18.26 -1.30
CA LEU A 358 21.91 -17.59 -2.39
C LEU A 358 22.27 -18.58 -3.51
N LYS A 359 22.23 -18.11 -4.75
CA LYS A 359 22.77 -18.84 -5.87
C LYS A 359 24.29 -18.92 -5.78
N GLU A 360 24.86 -19.96 -6.40
CA GLU A 360 26.30 -20.10 -6.53
C GLU A 360 26.93 -18.85 -7.18
N GLY A 361 28.01 -18.35 -6.60
CA GLY A 361 28.70 -17.14 -7.05
C GLY A 361 28.07 -15.82 -6.60
N VAL A 362 26.90 -15.82 -5.93
CA VAL A 362 26.27 -14.62 -5.38
C VAL A 362 26.57 -14.51 -3.89
N THR A 363 27.00 -13.33 -3.43
CA THR A 363 27.27 -13.07 -2.02
C THR A 363 26.48 -11.84 -1.52
N PHE A 364 26.23 -11.76 -0.21
CA PHE A 364 25.62 -10.55 0.36
C PHE A 364 26.51 -9.31 0.21
N ALA A 365 27.84 -9.46 0.17
CA ALA A 365 28.76 -8.34 -0.09
C ALA A 365 28.49 -7.69 -1.46
N MET A 366 28.33 -8.50 -2.52
CA MET A 366 27.98 -7.99 -3.86
C MET A 366 26.61 -7.30 -3.86
N LEU A 367 25.64 -7.83 -3.13
CA LEU A 367 24.31 -7.25 -3.04
C LEU A 367 24.31 -5.97 -2.19
N ASP A 368 25.15 -5.89 -1.15
CA ASP A 368 25.35 -4.69 -0.34
C ASP A 368 25.92 -3.53 -1.17
N GLU A 369 26.86 -3.80 -2.07
CA GLU A 369 27.43 -2.81 -2.97
C GLU A 369 26.32 -2.14 -3.82
N ILE A 370 25.34 -2.91 -4.29
CA ILE A 370 24.18 -2.37 -5.04
C ILE A 370 23.24 -1.61 -4.10
N ALA A 371 22.90 -2.22 -2.95
CA ALA A 371 21.89 -1.71 -2.02
C ALA A 371 22.26 -0.36 -1.41
N TYR A 372 23.56 -0.16 -1.14
CA TYR A 372 24.03 1.00 -0.38
C TYR A 372 24.87 1.98 -1.22
N ALA A 373 24.99 1.76 -2.53
CA ALA A 373 25.65 2.69 -3.45
C ALA A 373 25.00 4.08 -3.48
N LYS A 374 23.68 4.12 -3.35
CA LYS A 374 22.88 5.35 -3.34
C LYS A 374 21.75 5.25 -2.31
N SER A 375 21.31 6.40 -1.80
CA SER A 375 20.15 6.39 -0.90
C SER A 375 18.85 6.11 -1.65
N ASP A 376 17.80 5.73 -0.91
CA ASP A 376 16.50 5.38 -1.47
C ASP A 376 15.91 6.54 -2.30
N ASN A 377 15.98 7.77 -1.78
CA ASN A 377 15.47 8.94 -2.47
C ASN A 377 16.30 9.30 -3.71
N ASP A 378 17.64 9.25 -3.60
CA ASP A 378 18.52 9.61 -4.71
C ASP A 378 18.35 8.63 -5.88
N PHE A 379 18.30 7.31 -5.57
CA PHE A 379 18.06 6.30 -6.61
C PHE A 379 16.64 6.41 -7.21
N ALA A 380 15.62 6.66 -6.38
CA ALA A 380 14.27 6.86 -6.87
C ALA A 380 14.15 8.07 -7.80
N GLU A 381 14.85 9.19 -7.52
CA GLU A 381 14.89 10.36 -8.40
C GLU A 381 15.59 10.05 -9.72
N GLU A 382 16.70 9.31 -9.69
CA GLU A 382 17.41 8.87 -10.88
C GLU A 382 16.52 7.97 -11.76
N MET A 383 15.87 6.99 -11.15
CA MET A 383 14.91 6.12 -11.83
C MET A 383 13.76 6.92 -12.45
N GLN A 384 13.21 7.95 -11.75
CA GLN A 384 12.17 8.82 -12.34
C GLN A 384 12.71 9.63 -13.54
N LYS A 385 13.95 10.12 -13.50
CA LYS A 385 14.58 10.81 -14.63
C LYS A 385 14.75 9.86 -15.83
N ALA A 386 15.23 8.63 -15.60
CA ALA A 386 15.35 7.61 -16.63
C ALA A 386 13.98 7.27 -17.25
N LYS A 387 12.97 7.14 -16.41
CA LYS A 387 11.60 6.91 -16.85
C LYS A 387 11.05 8.03 -17.73
N LEU A 388 11.29 9.29 -17.38
CA LEU A 388 10.87 10.43 -18.21
C LEU A 388 11.55 10.43 -19.59
N LYS A 389 12.81 9.98 -19.67
CA LYS A 389 13.50 9.78 -20.97
C LYS A 389 12.83 8.66 -21.78
N LEU A 390 12.52 7.53 -21.14
CA LEU A 390 11.79 6.42 -21.77
C LEU A 390 10.44 6.89 -22.32
N GLU A 391 9.64 7.61 -21.51
CA GLU A 391 8.32 8.12 -21.92
C GLU A 391 8.40 9.07 -23.12
N LYS A 392 9.44 9.90 -23.21
CA LYS A 392 9.69 10.76 -24.37
C LYS A 392 10.03 9.93 -25.63
N ASN A 393 10.78 8.86 -25.48
CA ASN A 393 11.15 7.99 -26.60
C ASN A 393 9.95 7.18 -27.11
N ILE A 394 9.12 6.65 -26.21
CA ILE A 394 7.89 5.92 -26.55
C ILE A 394 6.87 6.80 -27.28
N LYS A 395 6.80 8.09 -26.96
CA LYS A 395 5.85 9.05 -27.55
C LYS A 395 6.31 9.61 -28.91
N LYS A 396 7.55 9.40 -29.33
CA LYS A 396 7.99 9.82 -30.65
C LYS A 396 7.27 8.99 -31.71
N PRO A 397 6.67 9.60 -32.75
CA PRO A 397 6.10 8.86 -33.84
C PRO A 397 7.21 8.03 -34.49
N ILE A 398 6.94 6.76 -34.76
CA ILE A 398 7.86 5.91 -35.54
C ILE A 398 7.85 6.50 -36.98
N ILE A 399 8.90 7.21 -37.34
CA ILE A 399 9.13 7.62 -38.74
C ILE A 399 9.49 6.31 -39.45
N THR A 400 8.52 5.65 -40.04
CA THR A 400 8.76 4.60 -41.02
C THR A 400 9.36 5.31 -42.23
N GLU A 401 10.67 5.23 -42.39
CA GLU A 401 11.30 5.46 -43.70
C GLU A 401 10.64 4.47 -44.68
N LYS A 402 9.95 5.06 -45.67
CA LYS A 402 9.34 4.31 -46.77
C LYS A 402 10.42 3.90 -47.77
#